data_440aa107bae96e766880c4eba1230dea
#
_entry.id   440aa107bae96e766880c4eba1230dea
#
_cell.length_a   1.000
_cell.length_b   1.000
_cell.length_c   1.000
_cell.angle_alpha   90.00
_cell.angle_beta   90.00
_cell.angle_gamma   90.00
#
_symmetry.space_group_name_H-M   'P 1'
#
loop_
_entity.id
_entity.type
_entity.pdbx_description
1 polymer ?
#
loop_
_entity_poly.entity_id
_entity_poly.type
_entity_poly.pdbx_seq_one_letter_code
_entity_poly.pdbx_strand_id
1 'polypeptide(L)'
;MVVQAQTFQPRTIYNIHITNLKDLSENQLSDTIIMVSFSIPELNDIIINEIMADPYPPNDLPEVEYIEIYNASGRALDLTGFTIKIGESSKSFPEI
;
A
#
# COMPACT_ATOMS: atom_id res chain seq x y z
N MET A 1 -17.11 -9.81 10.10
CA MET A 1 -16.77 -8.85 11.19
C MET A 1 -16.49 -7.49 10.56
N VAL A 2 -17.14 -6.46 11.03
CA VAL A 2 -16.86 -5.08 10.60
C VAL A 2 -16.02 -4.43 11.69
N VAL A 3 -14.81 -3.96 11.35
CA VAL A 3 -13.99 -3.15 12.25
C VAL A 3 -14.20 -1.69 11.86
N GLN A 4 -14.86 -0.93 12.72
CA GLN A 4 -15.00 0.50 12.54
C GLN A 4 -13.92 1.20 13.37
N ALA A 5 -12.94 1.79 12.69
CA ALA A 5 -11.86 2.52 13.32
C ALA A 5 -12.09 4.03 13.18
N GLN A 6 -11.50 4.80 14.10
CA GLN A 6 -11.38 6.25 13.93
C GLN A 6 -10.50 6.56 12.72
N THR A 7 -10.61 7.78 12.19
CA THR A 7 -9.70 8.24 11.14
C THR A 7 -8.26 8.20 11.64
N PHE A 8 -7.42 7.39 11.00
CA PHE A 8 -6.00 7.33 11.30
C PHE A 8 -5.28 8.59 10.78
N GLN A 9 -4.39 9.11 11.61
CA GLN A 9 -3.54 10.23 11.23
C GLN A 9 -2.19 9.73 10.72
N PRO A 10 -1.60 10.36 9.69
CA PRO A 10 -0.27 10.01 9.22
C PRO A 10 0.78 10.25 10.32
N ARG A 11 1.86 9.47 10.27
CA ARG A 11 3.00 9.54 11.21
C ARG A 11 2.62 9.29 12.68
N THR A 12 1.50 8.62 12.90
CA THR A 12 1.01 8.23 14.22
C THR A 12 1.07 6.73 14.36
N ILE A 13 1.62 6.22 15.45
CA ILE A 13 1.64 4.79 15.75
C ILE A 13 0.36 4.44 16.49
N TYR A 14 -0.37 3.46 15.97
CA TYR A 14 -1.57 2.91 16.58
C TYR A 14 -1.31 1.48 17.04
N ASN A 15 -1.80 1.15 18.21
CA ASN A 15 -1.77 -0.21 18.72
C ASN A 15 -3.14 -0.87 18.54
N ILE A 16 -3.17 -1.95 17.79
CA ILE A 16 -4.36 -2.79 17.64
C ILE A 16 -4.24 -3.94 18.64
N HIS A 17 -5.12 -3.96 19.63
CA HIS A 17 -5.21 -5.05 20.60
C HIS A 17 -6.21 -6.08 20.11
N ILE A 18 -5.75 -7.31 19.93
CA ILE A 18 -6.57 -8.44 19.54
C ILE A 18 -6.68 -9.33 20.78
N THR A 19 -7.89 -9.46 21.31
CA THR A 19 -8.18 -10.26 22.50
C THR A 19 -9.38 -11.17 22.25
N ASN A 20 -9.42 -12.28 22.95
CA ASN A 20 -10.56 -13.23 22.92
C ASN A 20 -10.92 -13.73 21.52
N LEU A 21 -9.96 -13.75 20.57
CA LEU A 21 -10.19 -14.28 19.25
C LEU A 21 -10.07 -15.80 19.25
N LYS A 22 -11.12 -16.48 18.78
CA LYS A 22 -11.17 -17.93 18.64
C LYS A 22 -11.52 -18.33 17.22
N ASP A 23 -11.06 -19.50 16.81
CA ASP A 23 -11.54 -20.15 15.60
C ASP A 23 -12.84 -20.93 15.84
N LEU A 24 -13.38 -21.53 14.80
CA LEU A 24 -14.61 -22.35 14.89
C LEU A 24 -14.41 -23.64 15.71
N SER A 25 -13.19 -24.03 15.99
CA SER A 25 -12.81 -25.19 16.79
C SER A 25 -12.45 -24.83 18.24
N GLU A 26 -12.78 -23.60 18.66
CA GLU A 26 -12.52 -23.07 20.01
C GLU A 26 -11.03 -22.86 20.33
N ASN A 27 -10.11 -22.95 19.36
CA ASN A 27 -8.72 -22.59 19.59
C ASN A 27 -8.61 -21.08 19.78
N GLN A 28 -8.02 -20.66 20.87
CA GLN A 28 -7.89 -19.25 21.21
C GLN A 28 -6.53 -18.71 20.80
N LEU A 29 -6.53 -17.55 20.09
CA LEU A 29 -5.33 -16.76 19.89
C LEU A 29 -4.93 -16.10 21.22
N SER A 30 -3.66 -16.16 21.57
CA SER A 30 -3.12 -15.38 22.68
C SER A 30 -3.32 -13.88 22.41
N ASP A 31 -3.58 -13.11 23.46
CA ASP A 31 -3.72 -11.67 23.35
C ASP A 31 -2.50 -11.08 22.63
N THR A 32 -2.76 -10.33 21.56
CA THR A 32 -1.73 -9.87 20.62
C THR A 32 -1.87 -8.38 20.42
N ILE A 33 -0.75 -7.67 20.34
CA ILE A 33 -0.70 -6.26 19.99
C ILE A 33 0.03 -6.12 18.66
N ILE A 34 -0.62 -5.45 17.70
CA ILE A 34 -0.04 -5.11 16.41
C ILE A 34 0.11 -3.60 16.34
N MET A 35 1.32 -3.15 16.06
CA MET A 35 1.59 -1.73 15.80
C MET A 35 1.41 -1.44 14.31
N VAL A 36 0.64 -0.40 14.00
CA VAL A 36 0.42 0.07 12.64
C VAL A 36 0.64 1.57 12.54
N SER A 37 1.21 2.00 11.44
CA SER A 37 1.36 3.42 11.11
C SER A 37 1.44 3.57 9.60
N PHE A 38 1.13 4.76 9.11
CA PHE A 38 1.38 5.13 7.72
C PHE A 38 1.95 6.55 7.64
N SER A 39 2.54 6.87 6.51
CA SER A 39 3.12 8.18 6.24
C SER A 39 2.68 8.68 4.88
N ILE A 40 2.66 10.00 4.72
CA ILE A 40 2.52 10.62 3.41
C ILE A 40 3.90 10.61 2.75
N PRO A 41 4.00 10.28 1.45
CA PRO A 41 5.27 10.28 0.73
C PRO A 41 5.97 11.65 0.77
N GLU A 42 7.28 11.61 0.94
CA GLU A 42 8.18 12.74 0.79
C GLU A 42 9.04 12.55 -0.47
N LEU A 43 9.82 13.55 -0.81
CA LEU A 43 10.72 13.48 -1.97
C LEU A 43 11.66 12.28 -1.85
N ASN A 44 11.76 11.48 -2.92
CA ASN A 44 12.54 10.25 -3.03
C ASN A 44 12.03 9.03 -2.24
N ASP A 45 10.89 9.12 -1.57
CA ASP A 45 10.28 7.94 -0.94
C ASP A 45 9.74 6.95 -1.97
N ILE A 46 9.24 7.47 -3.10
CA ILE A 46 8.77 6.66 -4.22
C ILE A 46 9.72 6.84 -5.40
N ILE A 47 10.21 5.74 -5.92
CA ILE A 47 11.14 5.69 -7.04
C ILE A 47 10.48 4.94 -8.19
N ILE A 48 10.60 5.46 -9.41
CA ILE A 48 10.26 4.69 -10.62
C ILE A 48 11.39 3.69 -10.83
N ASN A 49 11.05 2.41 -10.71
CA ASN A 49 12.02 1.31 -10.78
C ASN A 49 12.11 0.72 -12.19
N GLU A 50 11.00 0.65 -12.90
CA GLU A 50 10.95 0.13 -14.26
C GLU A 50 9.86 0.82 -15.08
N ILE A 51 10.13 1.00 -16.36
CA ILE A 51 9.17 1.49 -17.37
C ILE A 51 9.18 0.53 -18.55
N MET A 52 8.04 -0.09 -18.84
CA MET A 52 7.80 -0.88 -20.04
C MET A 52 6.91 -0.09 -20.98
N ALA A 53 7.53 0.64 -21.92
CA ALA A 53 6.84 1.50 -22.85
C ALA A 53 6.47 0.83 -24.18
N ASP A 54 7.16 -0.26 -24.53
CA ASP A 54 6.91 -1.03 -25.77
C ASP A 54 7.08 -2.53 -25.44
N PRO A 55 5.99 -3.25 -25.19
CA PRO A 55 6.02 -4.67 -24.85
C PRO A 55 6.23 -5.59 -26.07
N TYR A 56 6.42 -5.04 -27.27
CA TYR A 56 6.53 -5.84 -28.52
C TYR A 56 7.98 -5.86 -29.04
N PRO A 57 8.56 -7.04 -29.45
CA PRO A 57 8.00 -8.39 -29.36
C PRO A 57 7.95 -8.92 -27.91
N PRO A 58 6.97 -9.78 -27.60
CA PRO A 58 6.78 -10.27 -26.24
C PRO A 58 7.97 -11.13 -25.78
N ASN A 59 8.50 -10.82 -24.61
CA ASN A 59 9.60 -11.55 -23.96
C ASN A 59 9.08 -12.39 -22.79
N ASP A 60 8.10 -13.26 -23.05
CA ASP A 60 7.42 -14.07 -22.02
C ASP A 60 6.67 -13.25 -20.93
N LEU A 61 6.57 -11.95 -21.10
CA LEU A 61 5.82 -11.03 -20.24
C LEU A 61 4.49 -10.64 -20.91
N PRO A 62 3.48 -10.21 -20.14
CA PRO A 62 2.25 -9.66 -20.70
C PRO A 62 2.52 -8.53 -21.69
N GLU A 63 1.83 -8.51 -22.82
CA GLU A 63 1.90 -7.45 -23.84
C GLU A 63 1.15 -6.19 -23.38
N VAL A 64 1.59 -5.62 -22.24
CA VAL A 64 1.00 -4.43 -21.66
C VAL A 64 2.09 -3.43 -21.28
N GLU A 65 1.83 -2.17 -21.49
CA GLU A 65 2.68 -1.09 -20.97
C GLU A 65 2.49 -0.99 -19.46
N TYR A 66 3.58 -0.82 -18.72
CA TYR A 66 3.52 -0.63 -17.27
C TYR A 66 4.63 0.27 -16.74
N ILE A 67 4.38 0.79 -15.56
CA ILE A 67 5.39 1.46 -14.74
C ILE A 67 5.42 0.75 -13.41
N GLU A 68 6.61 0.35 -12.99
CA GLU A 68 6.87 -0.17 -11.65
C GLU A 68 7.37 0.97 -10.76
N ILE A 69 6.72 1.13 -9.62
CA ILE A 69 7.16 2.05 -8.58
C ILE A 69 7.66 1.27 -7.37
N TYR A 70 8.70 1.78 -6.72
CA TYR A 70 9.31 1.18 -5.56
C TYR A 70 9.23 2.13 -4.37
N ASN A 71 8.77 1.63 -3.23
CA ASN A 71 8.79 2.35 -1.97
C ASN A 71 10.17 2.21 -1.32
N ALA A 72 10.99 3.25 -1.40
CA ALA A 72 12.33 3.30 -0.85
C ALA A 72 12.38 3.83 0.60
N SER A 73 11.24 4.22 1.16
CA SER A 73 11.19 4.86 2.49
C SER A 73 11.38 3.91 3.67
N GLY A 74 11.15 2.62 3.47
CA GLY A 74 11.09 1.64 4.57
C GLY A 74 9.87 1.78 5.48
N ARG A 75 8.90 2.62 5.11
CA ARG A 75 7.66 2.89 5.86
C ARG A 75 6.45 2.56 4.99
N ALA A 76 5.30 2.29 5.61
CA ALA A 76 4.04 2.26 4.87
C ALA A 76 3.68 3.68 4.43
N LEU A 77 3.32 3.84 3.15
CA LEU A 77 2.98 5.13 2.55
C LEU A 77 1.55 5.13 2.05
N ASP A 78 0.83 6.22 2.29
CA ASP A 78 -0.48 6.46 1.72
C ASP A 78 -0.32 7.31 0.45
N LEU A 79 -0.70 6.74 -0.70
CA LEU A 79 -0.65 7.39 -2.00
C LEU A 79 -1.97 8.04 -2.41
N THR A 80 -2.96 8.06 -1.53
CA THR A 80 -4.27 8.69 -1.82
C THR A 80 -4.08 10.13 -2.30
N GLY A 81 -4.67 10.43 -3.44
CA GLY A 81 -4.60 11.77 -4.06
C GLY A 81 -3.31 12.08 -4.84
N PHE A 82 -2.31 11.20 -4.77
CA PHE A 82 -1.15 11.32 -5.66
C PHE A 82 -1.54 10.95 -7.09
N THR A 83 -0.84 11.51 -8.05
CA THR A 83 -1.12 11.32 -9.47
C THR A 83 0.14 10.92 -10.21
N ILE A 84 0.03 9.91 -11.07
CA ILE A 84 1.05 9.62 -12.08
C ILE A 84 0.66 10.34 -13.36
N LYS A 85 1.59 11.13 -13.92
CA LYS A 85 1.42 11.81 -15.19
C LYS A 85 2.44 11.28 -16.20
N ILE A 86 1.96 10.93 -17.40
CA ILE A 86 2.77 10.47 -18.52
C ILE A 86 2.32 11.24 -19.76
N GLY A 87 3.15 12.15 -20.24
CA GLY A 87 2.75 13.08 -21.31
C GLY A 87 1.52 13.89 -20.90
N GLU A 88 0.45 13.81 -21.70
CA GLU A 88 -0.83 14.47 -21.42
C GLU A 88 -1.79 13.63 -20.59
N SER A 89 -1.46 12.36 -20.35
CA SER A 89 -2.31 11.43 -19.57
C SER A 89 -1.95 11.47 -18.09
N SER A 90 -2.96 11.41 -17.23
CA SER A 90 -2.77 11.33 -15.78
C SER A 90 -3.75 10.36 -15.15
N LYS A 91 -3.29 9.70 -14.10
CA LYS A 91 -4.09 8.78 -13.26
C LYS A 91 -3.80 9.03 -11.79
N SER A 92 -4.85 9.20 -11.01
CA SER A 92 -4.73 9.32 -9.55
C SER A 92 -4.79 7.95 -8.89
N PHE A 93 -4.06 7.80 -7.80
CA PHE A 93 -4.22 6.64 -6.92
C PHE A 93 -5.58 6.71 -6.23
N PRO A 94 -6.33 5.59 -6.19
CA PRO A 94 -7.62 5.57 -5.52
C PRO A 94 -7.45 5.73 -4.00
N GLU A 95 -8.51 6.18 -3.37
CA GLU A 95 -8.63 6.11 -1.92
C GLU A 95 -8.75 4.64 -1.48
N ILE A 96 -8.05 4.32 -0.43
CA ILE A 96 -8.06 2.97 0.14
C ILE A 96 -9.25 2.81 1.09
#